data_1914ce0439ab33ff9d5d2555166b6257
#
_entry.id   1914ce0439ab33ff9d5d2555166b6257
#
_cell.length_a   1.000
_cell.length_b   1.000
_cell.length_c   1.000
_cell.angle_alpha   90.00
_cell.angle_beta   90.00
_cell.angle_gamma   90.00
#
_symmetry.space_group_name_H-M   'P 1'
#
loop_
_entity.id
_entity.type
_entity.pdbx_description
1 polymer ?
#
loop_
_entity_poly.entity_id
_entity_poly.type
_entity_poly.pdbx_seq_one_letter_code
_entity_poly.pdbx_strand_id
1 'polypeptide(L)'
;MKIKKFEFSIDGYFRDNYALKYKKGIFEYRANVDTNQITTINPVFKDEYDFENVAVFSIDSLDDDLIISEERLNNFYKYISRHCKSWDTEYQNFEVSDGTSWECAIWIDEFKLVSKGYAAFPNNFKAFMNKLQVLTSGKIFK
;
A
#
# COMPACT_ATOMS: atom_id res chain seq x y z
N MET A 1 -1.57 20.13 -7.96
CA MET A 1 -2.01 18.78 -7.64
C MET A 1 -2.36 18.68 -6.17
N LYS A 2 -3.55 18.22 -5.88
CA LYS A 2 -4.02 18.10 -4.50
C LYS A 2 -4.25 16.65 -4.14
N ILE A 3 -3.52 16.17 -3.13
CA ILE A 3 -3.70 14.82 -2.62
C ILE A 3 -4.77 14.87 -1.54
N LYS A 4 -5.87 14.19 -1.78
CA LYS A 4 -6.97 14.10 -0.82
C LYS A 4 -6.84 12.85 0.04
N LYS A 5 -6.27 11.79 -0.53
CA LYS A 5 -5.99 10.55 0.18
C LYS A 5 -4.92 9.78 -0.57
N PHE A 6 -4.02 9.17 0.16
CA PHE A 6 -3.03 8.27 -0.43
C PHE A 6 -2.68 7.22 0.61
N GLU A 7 -3.16 6.01 0.39
CA GLU A 7 -2.86 4.88 1.26
C GLU A 7 -2.64 3.66 0.38
N PHE A 8 -1.54 2.99 0.60
CA PHE A 8 -1.29 1.71 -0.03
C PHE A 8 -0.58 0.81 0.96
N SER A 9 -1.05 -0.43 1.06
CA SER A 9 -0.40 -1.43 1.91
C SER A 9 -0.38 -2.76 1.19
N ILE A 10 0.65 -3.55 1.49
CA ILE A 10 0.77 -4.89 0.98
C ILE A 10 1.44 -5.75 2.03
N ASP A 11 0.84 -6.90 2.34
CA ASP A 11 1.36 -7.78 3.35
C ASP A 11 1.07 -9.25 3.02
N GLY A 12 1.81 -10.12 3.70
CA GLY A 12 1.68 -11.56 3.54
C GLY A 12 2.66 -12.28 4.46
N TYR A 13 2.48 -13.59 4.60
CA TYR A 13 3.26 -14.37 5.55
C TYR A 13 4.74 -14.52 5.18
N PHE A 14 5.03 -14.65 3.91
CA PHE A 14 6.38 -14.99 3.47
C PHE A 14 6.97 -13.90 2.60
N ARG A 15 6.71 -12.66 2.98
CA ARG A 15 7.21 -11.52 2.24
C ARG A 15 7.41 -10.33 3.16
N ASP A 16 8.17 -9.37 2.71
CA ASP A 16 8.26 -8.08 3.38
C ASP A 16 6.92 -7.35 3.24
N ASN A 17 6.56 -6.64 4.28
CA ASN A 17 5.29 -5.93 4.33
C ASN A 17 5.55 -4.43 4.31
N TYR A 18 4.75 -3.71 3.55
CA TYR A 18 4.93 -2.30 3.34
C TYR A 18 3.61 -1.55 3.46
N ALA A 19 3.70 -0.34 3.96
CA ALA A 19 2.57 0.58 3.98
C ALA A 19 3.07 2.00 3.70
N LEU A 20 2.28 2.74 2.95
CA LEU A 20 2.57 4.14 2.65
C LEU A 20 1.30 4.94 2.81
N LYS A 21 1.37 6.04 3.56
CA LYS A 21 0.21 6.87 3.84
C LYS A 21 0.59 8.35 3.80
N TYR A 22 -0.28 9.14 3.19
CA TYR A 22 -0.14 10.59 3.18
C TYR A 22 -0.96 11.19 4.31
N LYS A 23 -0.35 12.08 5.07
CA LYS A 23 -1.01 12.74 6.18
C LYS A 23 -0.45 14.14 6.37
N LYS A 24 -1.29 15.15 6.17
CA LYS A 24 -0.93 16.55 6.45
C LYS A 24 0.37 16.99 5.78
N GLY A 25 0.51 16.70 4.50
CA GLY A 25 1.67 17.14 3.72
C GLY A 25 2.88 16.22 3.80
N ILE A 26 2.81 15.17 4.58
CA ILE A 26 3.93 14.25 4.80
C ILE A 26 3.53 12.85 4.41
N PHE A 27 4.44 12.12 3.78
CA PHE A 27 4.27 10.68 3.58
C PHE A 27 4.91 9.93 4.72
N GLU A 28 4.15 9.04 5.31
CA GLU A 28 4.63 8.15 6.36
C GLU A 28 4.67 6.74 5.80
N TYR A 29 5.71 6.00 6.11
CA TYR A 29 5.83 4.65 5.58
C TYR A 29 6.31 3.67 6.63
N ARG A 30 6.03 2.42 6.35
CA ARG A 30 6.51 1.31 7.13
C ARG A 30 7.05 0.24 6.20
N ALA A 31 8.21 -0.27 6.55
CA ALA A 31 8.77 -1.45 5.92
C ALA A 31 9.04 -2.46 7.02
N ASN A 32 8.37 -3.58 7.00
CA ASN A 32 8.55 -4.64 7.97
C ASN A 32 9.07 -5.89 7.29
N VAL A 33 10.34 -6.16 7.52
CA VAL A 33 11.01 -7.32 6.93
C VAL A 33 11.02 -8.52 7.89
N ASP A 34 10.50 -8.33 9.10
CA ASP A 34 10.45 -9.39 10.10
C ASP A 34 9.05 -9.98 10.17
N THR A 35 8.84 -11.06 9.44
CA THR A 35 7.55 -11.73 9.41
C THR A 35 7.19 -12.34 10.76
N ASN A 36 8.16 -12.58 11.63
CA ASN A 36 7.87 -13.08 12.96
C ASN A 36 7.15 -12.07 13.80
N GLN A 37 7.49 -10.80 13.67
CA GLN A 37 6.77 -9.74 14.37
C GLN A 37 5.32 -9.68 13.94
N ILE A 38 5.07 -9.83 12.65
CA ILE A 38 3.71 -9.81 12.13
C ILE A 38 2.92 -10.99 12.69
N THR A 39 3.53 -12.15 12.72
CA THR A 39 2.89 -13.35 13.26
C THR A 39 2.53 -13.16 14.73
N THR A 40 3.40 -12.51 15.48
CA THR A 40 3.17 -12.24 16.88
C THR A 40 2.00 -11.28 17.08
N ILE A 41 1.84 -10.34 16.17
CA ILE A 41 0.82 -9.31 16.26
C ILE A 41 -0.54 -9.80 15.78
N ASN A 42 -0.56 -10.68 14.81
CA ASN A 42 -1.79 -11.17 14.20
C ASN A 42 -2.84 -11.65 15.19
N PRO A 43 -2.50 -12.40 16.23
CA PRO A 43 -3.53 -12.85 17.18
C PRO A 43 -4.25 -11.70 17.86
N VAL A 44 -3.61 -10.58 17.98
CA VAL A 44 -4.23 -9.40 18.57
C VAL A 44 -5.23 -8.80 17.59
N PHE A 45 -4.85 -8.74 16.33
CA PHE A 45 -5.66 -8.08 15.32
C PHE A 45 -6.90 -8.86 14.95
N LYS A 46 -6.79 -10.16 14.84
CA LYS A 46 -7.91 -10.96 14.36
C LYS A 46 -9.12 -10.85 15.26
N ASP A 47 -8.91 -10.58 16.53
CA ASP A 47 -10.00 -10.48 17.48
C ASP A 47 -10.82 -9.22 17.27
N GLU A 48 -10.20 -8.24 16.71
CA GLU A 48 -10.83 -6.95 16.53
C GLU A 48 -11.46 -6.80 15.16
N TYR A 49 -11.05 -7.61 14.21
CA TYR A 49 -11.41 -7.39 12.82
C TYR A 49 -11.12 -5.98 12.42
N ASP A 50 -10.09 -5.46 13.00
CA ASP A 50 -9.91 -4.04 13.07
C ASP A 50 -8.70 -3.69 12.24
N PHE A 51 -8.95 -3.48 10.96
CA PHE A 51 -7.92 -3.02 10.06
C PHE A 51 -7.36 -1.69 10.51
N GLU A 52 -8.17 -0.89 11.21
CA GLU A 52 -7.67 0.38 11.70
C GLU A 52 -6.62 0.17 12.77
N ASN A 53 -6.83 -0.78 13.67
CA ASN A 53 -5.83 -1.11 14.67
C ASN A 53 -4.58 -1.70 14.03
N VAL A 54 -4.75 -2.55 13.05
CA VAL A 54 -3.61 -3.09 12.30
C VAL A 54 -2.87 -1.94 11.61
N ALA A 55 -3.60 -1.08 10.94
CA ALA A 55 -3.02 0.05 10.24
C ALA A 55 -2.33 1.01 11.20
N VAL A 56 -2.98 1.34 12.31
CA VAL A 56 -2.42 2.23 13.32
C VAL A 56 -1.16 1.61 13.90
N PHE A 57 -1.22 0.32 14.23
CA PHE A 57 -0.06 -0.37 14.74
C PHE A 57 1.09 -0.35 13.74
N SER A 58 0.77 -0.59 12.49
CA SER A 58 1.76 -0.56 11.42
C SER A 58 2.37 0.82 11.26
N ILE A 59 1.57 1.85 11.44
CA ILE A 59 2.01 3.23 11.27
C ILE A 59 2.81 3.71 12.48
N ASP A 60 2.47 3.23 13.67
CA ASP A 60 3.15 3.65 14.90
C ASP A 60 4.62 3.24 14.93
N SER A 61 5.00 2.23 14.18
CA SER A 61 6.38 1.80 14.11
C SER A 61 7.06 2.28 12.84
N LEU A 62 6.58 3.39 12.30
CA LEU A 62 7.23 4.02 11.17
C LEU A 62 8.59 4.54 11.58
N ASP A 63 9.58 4.17 10.81
CA ASP A 63 10.94 4.55 11.09
C ASP A 63 11.23 5.96 10.61
N ASP A 64 10.50 6.43 9.61
CA ASP A 64 10.86 7.66 8.94
C ASP A 64 9.70 8.32 8.21
N ASP A 65 9.74 9.64 8.20
CA ASP A 65 8.97 10.44 7.25
C ASP A 65 9.68 10.38 5.89
N LEU A 66 8.89 10.35 4.85
CA LEU A 66 9.41 10.30 3.50
C LEU A 66 9.01 11.55 2.76
N ILE A 67 10.01 12.28 2.28
CA ILE A 67 9.76 13.43 1.44
C ILE A 67 9.76 12.97 0.00
N ILE A 68 8.61 13.11 -0.65
CA ILE A 68 8.46 12.76 -2.05
C ILE A 68 8.40 14.04 -2.85
N SER A 69 9.29 14.17 -3.84
CA SER A 69 9.31 15.36 -4.67
C SER A 69 8.03 15.47 -5.51
N GLU A 70 7.67 16.70 -5.84
CA GLU A 70 6.52 16.93 -6.69
C GLU A 70 6.67 16.28 -8.05
N GLU A 71 7.88 16.27 -8.59
CA GLU A 71 8.17 15.61 -9.86
C GLU A 71 7.88 14.13 -9.82
N ARG A 72 8.34 13.44 -8.77
CA ARG A 72 8.08 12.01 -8.62
C ARG A 72 6.60 11.73 -8.45
N LEU A 73 5.93 12.55 -7.68
CA LEU A 73 4.50 12.39 -7.48
C LEU A 73 3.73 12.61 -8.77
N ASN A 74 4.12 13.59 -9.57
CA ASN A 74 3.53 13.83 -10.88
C ASN A 74 3.73 12.63 -11.81
N ASN A 75 4.91 12.06 -11.83
CA ASN A 75 5.19 10.92 -12.68
C ASN A 75 4.37 9.71 -12.26
N PHE A 76 4.23 9.49 -10.97
CA PHE A 76 3.39 8.43 -10.46
C PHE A 76 1.92 8.66 -10.82
N TYR A 77 1.44 9.87 -10.64
CA TYR A 77 0.06 10.24 -10.96
C TYR A 77 -0.24 10.02 -12.44
N LYS A 78 0.67 10.43 -13.32
CA LYS A 78 0.51 10.21 -14.75
C LYS A 78 0.35 8.73 -15.08
N TYR A 79 1.13 7.90 -14.41
CA TYR A 79 1.04 6.48 -14.64
C TYR A 79 -0.31 5.92 -14.20
N ILE A 80 -0.71 6.17 -12.96
CA ILE A 80 -1.94 5.57 -12.43
C ILE A 80 -3.18 6.10 -13.13
N SER A 81 -3.21 7.37 -13.48
CA SER A 81 -4.37 7.94 -14.16
C SER A 81 -4.55 7.40 -15.57
N ARG A 82 -3.48 6.92 -16.19
CA ARG A 82 -3.53 6.33 -17.53
C ARG A 82 -3.74 4.83 -17.52
N HIS A 83 -3.14 4.13 -16.56
CA HIS A 83 -3.03 2.67 -16.62
C HIS A 83 -3.80 1.93 -15.54
N CYS A 84 -4.27 2.62 -14.50
CA CYS A 84 -4.95 1.97 -13.39
C CYS A 84 -6.42 2.36 -13.26
N LYS A 85 -6.92 3.23 -14.11
CA LYS A 85 -8.30 3.70 -13.99
C LYS A 85 -9.34 2.62 -14.21
N SER A 86 -8.97 1.53 -14.87
CA SER A 86 -9.87 0.42 -15.14
C SER A 86 -9.74 -0.73 -14.14
N TRP A 87 -8.98 -0.55 -13.08
CA TRP A 87 -8.87 -1.57 -12.05
C TRP A 87 -10.24 -1.85 -11.43
N ASP A 88 -10.50 -3.12 -11.15
CA ASP A 88 -11.69 -3.50 -10.38
C ASP A 88 -11.50 -3.07 -8.93
N THR A 89 -12.61 -2.96 -8.20
CA THR A 89 -12.54 -2.61 -6.80
C THR A 89 -12.01 -3.73 -5.93
N GLU A 90 -12.10 -4.96 -6.43
CA GLU A 90 -11.68 -6.11 -5.64
C GLU A 90 -11.17 -7.24 -6.53
N TYR A 91 -10.09 -7.88 -6.06
CA TYR A 91 -9.49 -9.05 -6.68
C TYR A 91 -9.34 -10.13 -5.61
N GLN A 92 -9.83 -11.35 -5.86
CA GLN A 92 -9.81 -12.39 -4.84
C GLN A 92 -9.49 -13.74 -5.45
N ASN A 93 -8.70 -14.53 -4.73
CA ASN A 93 -8.45 -15.93 -5.03
C ASN A 93 -8.47 -16.72 -3.72
N PHE A 94 -9.64 -17.22 -3.36
CA PHE A 94 -9.84 -17.94 -2.10
C PHE A 94 -9.22 -19.32 -2.09
N GLU A 95 -8.76 -19.82 -3.21
CA GLU A 95 -8.11 -21.13 -3.27
C GLU A 95 -6.72 -21.10 -2.65
N VAL A 96 -6.17 -19.92 -2.44
CA VAL A 96 -4.85 -19.73 -1.84
C VAL A 96 -5.01 -19.41 -0.37
N SER A 97 -4.43 -20.23 0.49
CA SER A 97 -4.24 -19.88 1.90
C SER A 97 -2.91 -19.14 2.02
N ASP A 98 -2.79 -18.27 3.00
CA ASP A 98 -1.56 -17.47 3.22
C ASP A 98 -1.18 -16.60 2.01
N GLY A 99 -2.17 -16.12 1.29
CA GLY A 99 -1.94 -15.26 0.15
C GLY A 99 -1.56 -13.85 0.55
N THR A 100 -1.00 -13.12 -0.42
CA THR A 100 -0.67 -11.71 -0.24
C THR A 100 -1.95 -10.88 -0.29
N SER A 101 -2.11 -10.00 0.68
CA SER A 101 -3.20 -9.03 0.72
C SER A 101 -2.66 -7.64 0.41
N TRP A 102 -3.44 -6.85 -0.31
CA TRP A 102 -3.07 -5.48 -0.61
C TRP A 102 -4.30 -4.60 -0.66
N GLU A 103 -4.10 -3.33 -0.34
CA GLU A 103 -5.16 -2.33 -0.40
C GLU A 103 -4.60 -1.03 -0.96
N CYS A 104 -5.41 -0.38 -1.78
CA CYS A 104 -5.04 0.86 -2.44
C CYS A 104 -6.19 1.85 -2.37
N ALA A 105 -5.93 3.03 -1.85
CA ALA A 105 -6.91 4.13 -1.83
C ALA A 105 -6.15 5.41 -2.13
N ILE A 106 -6.21 5.85 -3.37
CA ILE A 106 -5.51 7.03 -3.84
C ILE A 106 -6.53 7.98 -4.47
N TRP A 107 -6.54 9.20 -3.96
CA TRP A 107 -7.42 10.25 -4.47
C TRP A 107 -6.59 11.50 -4.66
N ILE A 108 -6.31 11.81 -5.89
CA ILE A 108 -5.52 12.98 -6.28
C ILE A 108 -6.34 13.78 -7.28
N ASP A 109 -6.57 15.05 -6.97
CA ASP A 109 -7.46 15.91 -7.76
C ASP A 109 -8.80 15.19 -7.96
N GLU A 110 -9.21 14.97 -9.20
CA GLU A 110 -10.46 14.29 -9.52
C GLU A 110 -10.29 12.78 -9.72
N PHE A 111 -9.05 12.31 -9.74
CA PHE A 111 -8.77 10.89 -9.98
C PHE A 111 -8.86 10.10 -8.67
N LYS A 112 -9.57 8.99 -8.72
CA LYS A 112 -9.76 8.13 -7.57
C LYS A 112 -9.46 6.69 -7.96
N LEU A 113 -8.57 6.06 -7.21
CA LEU A 113 -8.24 4.65 -7.38
C LEU A 113 -8.46 3.95 -6.04
N VAL A 114 -9.51 3.15 -5.97
CA VAL A 114 -9.82 2.36 -4.77
C VAL A 114 -9.92 0.92 -5.18
N SER A 115 -9.03 0.10 -4.66
CA SER A 115 -8.97 -1.31 -5.03
C SER A 115 -8.28 -2.09 -3.92
N LYS A 116 -8.60 -3.37 -3.84
CA LYS A 116 -7.95 -4.27 -2.88
C LYS A 116 -7.91 -5.67 -3.46
N GLY A 117 -7.03 -6.50 -2.91
CA GLY A 117 -6.92 -7.86 -3.38
C GLY A 117 -6.41 -8.84 -2.35
N TYR A 118 -6.75 -10.10 -2.55
CA TYR A 118 -6.22 -11.22 -1.80
C TYR A 118 -5.78 -12.29 -2.79
N ALA A 119 -4.48 -12.54 -2.85
CA ALA A 119 -3.87 -13.53 -3.74
C ALA A 119 -4.30 -13.37 -5.21
N ALA A 120 -4.71 -12.18 -5.58
CA ALA A 120 -5.14 -11.85 -6.93
C ALA A 120 -4.83 -10.38 -7.20
N PHE A 121 -4.48 -10.07 -8.45
CA PHE A 121 -3.89 -8.78 -8.81
C PHE A 121 -4.34 -8.33 -10.19
N PRO A 122 -4.42 -7.01 -10.43
CA PRO A 122 -4.57 -6.52 -11.79
C PRO A 122 -3.39 -6.95 -12.66
N ASN A 123 -3.60 -7.02 -13.97
CA ASN A 123 -2.56 -7.45 -14.90
C ASN A 123 -1.29 -6.59 -14.83
N ASN A 124 -1.44 -5.31 -14.55
CA ASN A 124 -0.30 -4.39 -14.48
C ASN A 124 0.17 -4.11 -13.05
N PHE A 125 -0.16 -4.99 -12.11
CA PHE A 125 0.18 -4.76 -10.72
C PHE A 125 1.69 -4.67 -10.49
N LYS A 126 2.46 -5.49 -11.18
CA LYS A 126 3.92 -5.47 -11.05
C LYS A 126 4.49 -4.11 -11.49
N ALA A 127 3.98 -3.58 -12.58
CA ALA A 127 4.41 -2.26 -13.05
C ALA A 127 4.01 -1.17 -12.05
N PHE A 128 2.82 -1.29 -11.47
CA PHE A 128 2.37 -0.37 -10.43
C PHE A 128 3.31 -0.41 -9.23
N MET A 129 3.68 -1.60 -8.77
CA MET A 129 4.62 -1.75 -7.66
C MET A 129 5.98 -1.14 -7.98
N ASN A 130 6.46 -1.29 -9.20
CA ASN A 130 7.71 -0.67 -9.62
C ASN A 130 7.60 0.86 -9.56
N LYS A 131 6.45 1.41 -9.94
CA LYS A 131 6.23 2.85 -9.85
C LYS A 131 6.20 3.34 -8.41
N LEU A 132 5.62 2.55 -7.51
CA LEU A 132 5.66 2.87 -6.09
C LEU A 132 7.10 2.86 -5.55
N GLN A 133 7.88 1.89 -5.98
CA GLN A 133 9.29 1.82 -5.58
C GLN A 133 10.04 3.06 -6.01
N VAL A 134 9.87 3.48 -7.25
CA VAL A 134 10.51 4.70 -7.76
C VAL A 134 10.02 5.92 -6.98
N LEU A 135 8.72 5.99 -6.71
CA LEU A 135 8.13 7.10 -5.96
C LEU A 135 8.80 7.25 -4.60
N THR A 136 9.13 6.14 -3.95
CA THR A 136 9.71 6.14 -2.62
C THR A 136 11.24 6.07 -2.63
N SER A 137 11.87 6.32 -3.78
CA SER A 137 13.33 6.28 -3.94
C SER A 137 13.94 4.94 -3.57
N GLY A 138 13.21 3.86 -3.78
CA GLY A 138 13.68 2.52 -3.49
C GLY A 138 13.71 2.16 -2.02
N LYS A 139 13.14 2.98 -1.14
CA LYS A 139 13.13 2.71 0.30
C LYS A 139 12.18 1.59 0.67
N ILE A 140 11.03 1.54 0.04
CA ILE A 140 10.03 0.51 0.29
C ILE A 140 9.52 -0.05 -1.03
N PHE A 141 8.73 -1.10 -0.93
CA PHE A 141 8.18 -1.81 -2.09
C PHE A 141 9.25 -2.46 -2.96
N LYS A 142 10.28 -2.96 -2.32
CA LYS A 142 11.39 -3.64 -3.00
C LYS A 142 11.00 -5.03 -3.49
#